data_5d3cf4c037c2046428b84c76d325e15b
#
_entry.id   5d3cf4c037c2046428b84c76d325e15b
#
_cell.length_a   1.000
_cell.length_b   1.000
_cell.length_c   1.000
_cell.angle_alpha   90.00
_cell.angle_beta   90.00
_cell.angle_gamma   90.00
#
_symmetry.space_group_name_H-M   'P 1'
#
loop_
_entity.id
_entity.type
_entity.pdbx_description
1 polymer ?
#
loop_
_entity_poly.entity_id
_entity_poly.type
_entity_poly.pdbx_seq_one_letter_code
_entity_poly.pdbx_strand_id
1 'polypeptide(L)'
;MNKIKLLFLVILVFCFTQNLLSQLFVEQNSGVTVNLTSVSMYQTTWSVPYQAWVCGNNGTVLRTSNTGTNWLNVSGGGIPNTVNLVNIWCIDSVNILTAGNIGSVTYVYRTSNKGASWSQVFTQANGNINAIWMSSAAQGFMVGNPAGGRWSLWKTTNGGSNWDSTGLYLSQAGAEIGWNNALSIKNNRIWFGTNNTRIYYSTNFGSNWQTLSTAPEVNSTSVLFYWNDSTYGYFGGANSYKTTNYGFNWTLISHPGSGNFGGFTNGIAAVFNHYPPMLDFAVKGDSIFYNFSMGNWNSIYCAPSGVYRHVAPFYQPTGQYYYSWAVRSNGGITRLVTMWGGVKKISSSVPDKYSLQQNYPNPFNPSTKFKIQIAKLSNVKVSVFDVLGKKVATLVNEQLKPGSYEVEWDGSNYPSGVYFYKLISGDFVETKKMVLMK
;
A
#
# COMPACT_ATOMS: atom_id res chain seq x y z
N MET A 1 -39.94 21.34 11.98
CA MET A 1 -39.61 19.97 12.45
C MET A 1 -38.70 19.15 11.50
N ASN A 2 -38.55 19.50 10.21
CA ASN A 2 -37.77 18.67 9.25
C ASN A 2 -36.25 18.95 9.19
N LYS A 3 -35.78 20.11 9.60
CA LYS A 3 -34.33 20.41 9.54
C LYS A 3 -33.53 19.76 10.70
N ILE A 4 -34.13 19.57 11.86
CA ILE A 4 -33.47 18.92 13.01
C ILE A 4 -33.35 17.39 12.78
N LYS A 5 -34.35 16.76 12.16
CA LYS A 5 -34.27 15.34 11.81
C LYS A 5 -33.22 15.04 10.74
N LEU A 6 -33.01 15.96 9.78
CA LEU A 6 -31.98 15.81 8.75
C LEU A 6 -30.57 15.99 9.34
N LEU A 7 -30.40 16.92 10.31
CA LEU A 7 -29.13 17.12 10.99
C LEU A 7 -28.74 15.93 11.87
N PHE A 8 -29.71 15.33 12.58
CA PHE A 8 -29.49 14.10 13.36
C PHE A 8 -29.17 12.89 12.47
N LEU A 9 -29.78 12.79 11.30
CA LEU A 9 -29.50 11.72 10.35
C LEU A 9 -28.09 11.85 9.74
N VAL A 10 -27.66 13.08 9.43
CA VAL A 10 -26.32 13.37 8.90
C VAL A 10 -25.25 13.11 9.97
N ILE A 11 -25.49 13.51 11.22
CA ILE A 11 -24.56 13.24 12.35
C ILE A 11 -24.50 11.74 12.66
N LEU A 12 -25.62 11.02 12.60
CA LEU A 12 -25.63 9.56 12.81
C LEU A 12 -24.89 8.82 11.68
N VAL A 13 -25.07 9.23 10.42
CA VAL A 13 -24.34 8.67 9.28
C VAL A 13 -22.84 8.98 9.39
N PHE A 14 -22.45 10.18 9.83
CA PHE A 14 -21.07 10.56 10.03
C PHE A 14 -20.39 9.79 11.17
N CYS A 15 -21.09 9.56 12.30
CA CYS A 15 -20.59 8.72 13.40
C CYS A 15 -20.49 7.23 13.00
N PHE A 16 -21.41 6.72 12.17
CA PHE A 16 -21.34 5.34 11.69
C PHE A 16 -20.22 5.13 10.68
N THR A 17 -19.93 6.11 9.81
CA THR A 17 -18.80 6.02 8.88
C THR A 17 -17.46 6.11 9.58
N GLN A 18 -17.30 6.93 10.60
CA GLN A 18 -16.07 7.03 11.39
C GLN A 18 -15.71 5.73 12.12
N ASN A 19 -16.70 5.02 12.69
CA ASN A 19 -16.46 3.73 13.35
C ASN A 19 -16.11 2.58 12.38
N LEU A 20 -16.57 2.62 11.13
CA LEU A 20 -16.16 1.64 10.10
C LEU A 20 -14.76 1.95 9.56
N LEU A 21 -14.44 3.22 9.41
CA LEU A 21 -13.16 3.70 8.88
C LEU A 21 -12.01 3.50 9.89
N SER A 22 -12.28 3.63 11.19
CA SER A 22 -11.28 3.39 12.24
C SER A 22 -10.80 1.93 12.32
N GLN A 23 -11.53 0.98 11.72
CA GLN A 23 -11.09 -0.42 11.60
C GLN A 23 -10.16 -0.65 10.38
N LEU A 24 -10.19 0.26 9.40
CA LEU A 24 -9.37 0.17 8.19
C LEU A 24 -7.98 0.81 8.35
N PHE A 25 -7.85 1.77 9.28
CA PHE A 25 -6.61 2.50 9.54
C PHE A 25 -6.25 2.36 11.01
N VAL A 26 -5.13 1.70 11.28
CA VAL A 26 -4.70 1.39 12.65
C VAL A 26 -3.37 2.05 12.92
N GLU A 27 -3.37 2.99 13.87
CA GLU A 27 -2.14 3.57 14.39
C GLU A 27 -1.33 2.53 15.16
N GLN A 28 -0.05 2.47 14.86
CA GLN A 28 0.86 1.51 15.45
C GLN A 28 1.96 2.21 16.23
N ASN A 29 2.32 1.65 17.38
CA ASN A 29 3.43 2.16 18.18
C ASN A 29 4.76 1.72 17.56
N SER A 30 5.48 2.66 16.97
CA SER A 30 6.82 2.44 16.40
C SER A 30 7.92 2.38 17.45
N GLY A 31 7.70 2.93 18.64
CA GLY A 31 8.70 3.12 19.67
C GLY A 31 9.73 4.23 19.40
N VAL A 32 9.54 5.02 18.33
CA VAL A 32 10.46 6.13 17.95
C VAL A 32 9.68 7.40 17.62
N THR A 33 10.38 8.54 17.67
CA THR A 33 9.80 9.87 17.33
C THR A 33 10.52 10.54 16.16
N VAL A 34 11.49 9.87 15.55
CA VAL A 34 12.25 10.39 14.42
C VAL A 34 11.42 10.42 13.14
N ASN A 35 11.86 11.23 12.17
CA ASN A 35 11.24 11.23 10.84
C ASN A 35 11.44 9.87 10.16
N LEU A 36 10.35 9.15 9.94
CA LEU A 36 10.32 7.92 9.14
C LEU A 36 10.08 8.30 7.67
N THR A 37 10.87 7.76 6.77
CA THR A 37 11.01 8.24 5.39
C THR A 37 10.53 7.26 4.35
N SER A 38 10.62 5.97 4.63
CA SER A 38 10.25 4.92 3.67
C SER A 38 9.79 3.66 4.39
N VAL A 39 8.91 2.93 3.72
CA VAL A 39 8.38 1.64 4.16
C VAL A 39 8.35 0.67 3.00
N SER A 40 8.73 -0.58 3.23
CA SER A 40 8.68 -1.68 2.27
C SER A 40 8.13 -2.93 2.92
N MET A 41 7.44 -3.75 2.14
CA MET A 41 6.77 -4.96 2.61
C MET A 41 7.32 -6.19 1.89
N TYR A 42 7.27 -7.31 2.60
CA TYR A 42 7.53 -8.61 2.02
C TYR A 42 6.51 -9.64 2.50
N GLN A 43 6.06 -10.47 1.57
CA GLN A 43 5.17 -11.58 1.84
C GLN A 43 5.66 -12.83 1.13
N THR A 44 5.81 -13.93 1.86
CA THR A 44 6.36 -15.20 1.33
C THR A 44 5.30 -16.19 0.88
N THR A 45 4.10 -16.13 1.44
CA THR A 45 3.05 -17.13 1.23
C THR A 45 1.66 -16.53 1.49
N TRP A 46 0.63 -17.27 1.14
CA TRP A 46 -0.79 -16.96 1.33
C TRP A 46 -1.24 -16.83 2.79
N SER A 47 -0.35 -17.10 3.74
CA SER A 47 -0.62 -17.03 5.17
C SER A 47 0.04 -15.82 5.81
N VAL A 48 -0.70 -15.08 6.60
CA VAL A 48 -0.20 -14.09 7.56
C VAL A 48 0.74 -14.78 8.59
N PRO A 49 1.71 -14.05 9.16
CA PRO A 49 1.80 -12.59 9.26
C PRO A 49 2.63 -11.93 8.15
N TYR A 50 2.21 -10.72 7.77
CA TYR A 50 2.99 -9.89 6.86
C TYR A 50 4.21 -9.29 7.56
N GLN A 51 5.30 -9.18 6.79
CA GLN A 51 6.51 -8.49 7.24
C GLN A 51 6.58 -7.12 6.58
N ALA A 52 6.93 -6.11 7.36
CA ALA A 52 7.22 -4.78 6.88
C ALA A 52 8.47 -4.21 7.55
N TRP A 53 9.16 -3.37 6.80
CA TRP A 53 10.38 -2.69 7.19
C TRP A 53 10.22 -1.21 6.96
N VAL A 54 10.71 -0.43 7.89
CA VAL A 54 10.66 1.04 7.87
C VAL A 54 12.05 1.58 8.13
N CYS A 55 12.41 2.64 7.42
CA CYS A 55 13.62 3.39 7.72
C CYS A 55 13.32 4.86 7.99
N GLY A 56 14.30 5.56 8.57
CA GLY A 56 14.18 6.97 8.92
C GLY A 56 15.50 7.63 9.29
N ASN A 57 15.39 8.83 9.81
CA ASN A 57 16.56 9.61 10.24
C ASN A 57 17.32 8.90 11.37
N ASN A 58 18.54 9.32 11.61
CA ASN A 58 19.41 8.81 12.67
C ASN A 58 19.68 7.30 12.57
N GLY A 59 19.84 6.77 11.36
CA GLY A 59 20.11 5.37 11.09
C GLY A 59 18.98 4.43 11.53
N THR A 60 17.77 4.95 11.72
CA THR A 60 16.65 4.18 12.25
C THR A 60 16.16 3.15 11.26
N VAL A 61 16.09 1.90 11.69
CA VAL A 61 15.42 0.80 10.97
C VAL A 61 14.54 0.03 11.93
N LEU A 62 13.27 -0.10 11.56
CA LEU A 62 12.26 -0.87 12.29
C LEU A 62 11.74 -2.00 11.42
N ARG A 63 11.38 -3.13 12.03
CA ARG A 63 10.71 -4.23 11.34
C ARG A 63 9.55 -4.80 12.16
N THR A 64 8.55 -5.31 11.48
CA THR A 64 7.52 -6.17 12.05
C THR A 64 7.52 -7.52 11.34
N SER A 65 7.22 -8.58 12.07
CA SER A 65 6.98 -9.93 11.54
C SER A 65 5.61 -10.47 11.95
N ASN A 66 4.74 -9.64 12.52
CA ASN A 66 3.43 -10.02 13.03
C ASN A 66 2.35 -8.99 12.64
N THR A 67 2.42 -8.54 11.38
CA THR A 67 1.44 -7.62 10.80
C THR A 67 1.32 -6.29 11.57
N GLY A 68 2.47 -5.83 12.14
CA GLY A 68 2.56 -4.56 12.86
C GLY A 68 2.02 -4.60 14.29
N THR A 69 1.73 -5.77 14.85
CA THR A 69 1.38 -5.87 16.28
C THR A 69 2.52 -5.35 17.15
N ASN A 70 3.76 -5.66 16.77
CA ASN A 70 4.97 -5.13 17.38
C ASN A 70 5.96 -4.67 16.30
N TRP A 71 6.67 -3.60 16.58
CA TRP A 71 7.81 -3.11 15.80
C TRP A 71 9.09 -3.29 16.57
N LEU A 72 10.03 -4.04 16.01
CA LEU A 72 11.34 -4.26 16.57
C LEU A 72 12.32 -3.23 15.98
N ASN A 73 13.02 -2.51 16.83
CA ASN A 73 14.12 -1.65 16.41
C ASN A 73 15.36 -2.51 16.12
N VAL A 74 15.82 -2.46 14.87
CA VAL A 74 17.00 -3.16 14.33
C VAL A 74 18.02 -2.17 13.78
N SER A 75 18.02 -0.96 14.30
CA SER A 75 18.98 0.10 14.01
C SER A 75 20.39 -0.27 14.52
N GLY A 76 21.40 0.37 13.97
CA GLY A 76 22.79 0.04 14.33
C GLY A 76 23.28 -1.21 13.60
N GLY A 77 24.09 -2.03 14.25
CA GLY A 77 24.62 -3.28 13.64
C GLY A 77 25.45 -3.06 12.37
N GLY A 78 26.01 -1.87 12.16
CA GLY A 78 26.75 -1.46 10.95
C GLY A 78 26.19 -0.23 10.25
N ILE A 79 24.99 0.24 10.61
CA ILE A 79 24.47 1.55 10.16
C ILE A 79 24.79 2.60 11.21
N PRO A 80 25.54 3.66 10.87
CA PRO A 80 25.81 4.77 11.79
C PRO A 80 24.52 5.56 12.12
N ASN A 81 24.40 6.03 13.34
CA ASN A 81 23.27 6.86 13.77
C ASN A 81 23.29 8.29 13.19
N THR A 82 24.30 8.65 12.42
CA THR A 82 24.41 9.92 11.70
C THR A 82 23.80 9.87 10.30
N VAL A 83 23.45 8.67 9.79
CA VAL A 83 22.85 8.50 8.46
C VAL A 83 21.37 8.86 8.50
N ASN A 84 20.94 9.71 7.60
CA ASN A 84 19.52 9.91 7.31
C ASN A 84 19.11 8.93 6.21
N LEU A 85 18.47 7.82 6.59
CA LEU A 85 17.96 6.84 5.64
C LEU A 85 16.74 7.41 4.92
N VAL A 86 16.65 7.20 3.61
CA VAL A 86 15.62 7.79 2.74
C VAL A 86 14.80 6.76 1.97
N ASN A 87 15.35 5.56 1.80
CA ASN A 87 14.66 4.47 1.11
C ASN A 87 15.02 3.13 1.73
N ILE A 88 14.05 2.22 1.76
CA ILE A 88 14.23 0.83 2.20
C ILE A 88 13.51 -0.11 1.23
N TRP A 89 14.12 -1.25 0.92
CA TRP A 89 13.57 -2.27 0.05
C TRP A 89 13.76 -3.67 0.62
N CYS A 90 12.64 -4.38 0.77
CA CYS A 90 12.64 -5.80 1.14
C CYS A 90 12.85 -6.66 -0.10
N ILE A 91 13.96 -7.38 -0.16
CA ILE A 91 14.21 -8.39 -1.22
C ILE A 91 13.43 -9.66 -0.86
N ASP A 92 13.58 -10.08 0.38
CA ASP A 92 12.87 -11.23 0.97
C ASP A 92 12.76 -11.07 2.50
N SER A 93 12.43 -12.13 3.22
CA SER A 93 12.23 -12.11 4.66
C SER A 93 13.50 -11.85 5.50
N VAL A 94 14.69 -11.97 4.91
CA VAL A 94 15.98 -11.87 5.59
C VAL A 94 16.92 -10.85 4.94
N ASN A 95 16.74 -10.61 3.62
CA ASN A 95 17.58 -9.73 2.81
C ASN A 95 16.90 -8.39 2.56
N ILE A 96 17.49 -7.33 3.05
CA ILE A 96 16.96 -5.96 2.94
C ILE A 96 18.08 -5.01 2.51
N LEU A 97 17.71 -4.04 1.67
CA LEU A 97 18.55 -2.91 1.30
C LEU A 97 17.99 -1.61 1.87
N THR A 98 18.85 -0.71 2.28
CA THR A 98 18.45 0.66 2.66
C THR A 98 19.49 1.66 2.18
N ALA A 99 19.03 2.81 1.67
CA ALA A 99 19.90 3.92 1.26
C ALA A 99 19.70 5.13 2.16
N GLY A 100 20.76 5.88 2.36
CA GLY A 100 20.73 7.10 3.14
C GLY A 100 21.96 7.96 2.93
N ASN A 101 21.98 9.14 3.58
CA ASN A 101 23.01 10.14 3.35
C ASN A 101 23.61 10.65 4.65
N ILE A 102 24.91 10.95 4.60
CA ILE A 102 25.62 11.77 5.60
C ILE A 102 26.21 12.97 4.83
N GLY A 103 25.64 14.15 5.05
CA GLY A 103 25.98 15.31 4.23
C GLY A 103 25.68 15.06 2.73
N SER A 104 26.66 15.26 1.88
CA SER A 104 26.58 15.03 0.43
C SER A 104 26.97 13.61 -0.01
N VAL A 105 27.29 12.71 0.91
CA VAL A 105 27.69 11.33 0.58
C VAL A 105 26.54 10.38 0.83
N THR A 106 26.20 9.59 -0.19
CA THR A 106 25.20 8.53 -0.07
C THR A 106 25.85 7.19 0.25
N TYR A 107 25.11 6.38 0.99
CA TYR A 107 25.50 5.02 1.39
C TYR A 107 24.32 4.08 1.14
N VAL A 108 24.62 2.85 0.70
CA VAL A 108 23.64 1.77 0.70
C VAL A 108 24.14 0.67 1.62
N TYR A 109 23.24 0.24 2.49
CA TYR A 109 23.50 -0.86 3.44
C TYR A 109 22.62 -2.06 3.06
N ARG A 110 23.18 -3.24 3.30
CA ARG A 110 22.51 -4.51 3.08
C ARG A 110 22.58 -5.37 4.35
N THR A 111 21.47 -6.00 4.70
CA THR A 111 21.43 -7.10 5.66
C THR A 111 21.05 -8.40 4.97
N SER A 112 21.55 -9.54 5.46
CA SER A 112 21.12 -10.90 5.08
C SER A 112 20.71 -11.73 6.29
N ASN A 113 20.50 -11.08 7.45
CA ASN A 113 20.17 -11.73 8.72
C ASN A 113 19.09 -10.98 9.51
N LYS A 114 18.09 -10.45 8.80
CA LYS A 114 16.93 -9.74 9.38
C LYS A 114 17.31 -8.50 10.20
N GLY A 115 18.38 -7.79 9.82
CA GLY A 115 18.83 -6.58 10.48
C GLY A 115 19.69 -6.81 11.74
N ALA A 116 20.09 -8.05 12.03
CA ALA A 116 21.04 -8.29 13.12
C ALA A 116 22.41 -7.65 12.87
N SER A 117 22.82 -7.57 11.59
CA SER A 117 23.96 -6.80 11.13
C SER A 117 23.72 -6.24 9.73
N TRP A 118 24.43 -5.13 9.45
CA TRP A 118 24.36 -4.42 8.17
C TRP A 118 25.77 -4.20 7.62
N SER A 119 25.93 -4.42 6.32
CA SER A 119 27.16 -4.14 5.60
C SER A 119 26.95 -3.02 4.62
N GLN A 120 27.88 -2.07 4.53
CA GLN A 120 27.89 -1.08 3.46
C GLN A 120 28.27 -1.77 2.14
N VAL A 121 27.39 -1.67 1.15
CA VAL A 121 27.55 -2.30 -0.18
C VAL A 121 27.74 -1.28 -1.30
N PHE A 122 27.55 0.02 -0.98
CA PHE A 122 27.76 1.09 -1.96
C PHE A 122 27.99 2.43 -1.25
N THR A 123 28.77 3.30 -1.89
CA THR A 123 28.93 4.70 -1.51
C THR A 123 29.21 5.57 -2.74
N GLN A 124 28.73 6.78 -2.74
CA GLN A 124 28.99 7.78 -3.78
C GLN A 124 28.95 9.19 -3.18
N ALA A 125 29.92 10.00 -3.55
CA ALA A 125 29.91 11.43 -3.24
C ALA A 125 28.96 12.18 -4.20
N ASN A 126 28.22 13.16 -3.68
CA ASN A 126 27.35 14.09 -4.40
C ASN A 126 26.20 13.44 -5.22
N GLY A 127 25.84 12.18 -4.96
CA GLY A 127 24.81 11.48 -5.71
C GLY A 127 23.84 10.77 -4.77
N ASN A 128 22.99 11.51 -4.07
CA ASN A 128 22.03 10.95 -3.13
C ASN A 128 21.14 9.90 -3.79
N ILE A 129 21.24 8.64 -3.38
CA ILE A 129 20.33 7.58 -3.85
C ILE A 129 18.94 7.83 -3.28
N ASN A 130 17.97 8.05 -4.17
CA ASN A 130 16.60 8.41 -3.82
C ASN A 130 15.69 7.19 -3.73
N ALA A 131 15.94 6.16 -4.53
CA ALA A 131 15.12 4.96 -4.54
C ALA A 131 15.90 3.73 -5.02
N ILE A 132 15.59 2.58 -4.42
CA ILE A 132 16.05 1.24 -4.78
C ILE A 132 14.83 0.40 -5.14
N TRP A 133 14.95 -0.42 -6.16
CA TRP A 133 13.96 -1.39 -6.56
C TRP A 133 14.62 -2.70 -6.99
N MET A 134 14.05 -3.85 -6.57
CA MET A 134 14.53 -5.17 -6.99
C MET A 134 13.43 -5.88 -7.76
N SER A 135 13.76 -6.39 -8.95
CA SER A 135 12.86 -7.20 -9.79
C SER A 135 12.83 -8.66 -9.35
N SER A 136 13.90 -9.10 -8.71
CA SER A 136 14.08 -10.46 -8.20
C SER A 136 15.05 -10.44 -7.02
N ALA A 137 15.31 -11.60 -6.43
CA ALA A 137 16.34 -11.72 -5.40
C ALA A 137 17.74 -11.31 -5.88
N ALA A 138 17.99 -11.35 -7.18
CA ALA A 138 19.30 -11.04 -7.76
C ALA A 138 19.35 -9.67 -8.46
N GLN A 139 18.30 -9.33 -9.23
CA GLN A 139 18.33 -8.17 -10.14
C GLN A 139 17.62 -6.96 -9.55
N GLY A 140 18.22 -5.79 -9.70
CA GLY A 140 17.65 -4.53 -9.23
C GLY A 140 18.24 -3.30 -9.90
N PHE A 141 17.66 -2.17 -9.60
CA PHE A 141 18.01 -0.86 -10.08
C PHE A 141 17.89 0.17 -8.95
N MET A 142 18.77 1.16 -8.94
CA MET A 142 18.64 2.33 -8.09
C MET A 142 18.93 3.61 -8.85
N VAL A 143 18.24 4.67 -8.43
CA VAL A 143 18.39 6.01 -8.97
C VAL A 143 18.70 6.99 -7.85
N GLY A 144 19.60 7.91 -8.14
CA GLY A 144 19.97 9.01 -7.25
C GLY A 144 20.08 10.33 -7.98
N ASN A 145 20.30 11.39 -7.21
CA ASN A 145 20.53 12.73 -7.75
C ASN A 145 21.71 12.75 -8.70
N PRO A 146 21.73 13.69 -9.64
CA PRO A 146 22.85 13.86 -10.53
C PRO A 146 24.17 14.11 -9.80
N ALA A 147 25.23 13.47 -10.27
CA ALA A 147 26.60 13.65 -9.82
C ALA A 147 27.52 13.79 -11.04
N GLY A 148 28.31 14.84 -11.09
CA GLY A 148 29.20 15.10 -12.24
C GLY A 148 28.45 15.35 -13.57
N GLY A 149 27.28 15.98 -13.52
CA GLY A 149 26.47 16.35 -14.69
C GLY A 149 25.63 15.21 -15.28
N ARG A 150 25.55 14.06 -14.63
CA ARG A 150 24.73 12.92 -15.03
C ARG A 150 23.95 12.34 -13.84
N TRP A 151 22.81 11.74 -14.11
CA TRP A 151 22.03 11.02 -13.11
C TRP A 151 22.81 9.82 -12.55
N SER A 152 22.66 9.59 -11.28
CA SER A 152 23.22 8.45 -10.55
C SER A 152 22.33 7.23 -10.77
N LEU A 153 22.72 6.39 -11.74
CA LEU A 153 21.96 5.22 -12.19
C LEU A 153 22.81 3.98 -12.00
N TRP A 154 22.26 2.97 -11.33
CA TRP A 154 22.98 1.75 -10.98
C TRP A 154 22.09 0.52 -11.11
N LYS A 155 22.66 -0.59 -11.53
CA LYS A 155 22.02 -1.91 -11.60
C LYS A 155 22.81 -2.93 -10.78
N THR A 156 22.12 -3.95 -10.29
CA THR A 156 22.72 -5.10 -9.62
C THR A 156 22.20 -6.40 -10.24
N THR A 157 23.03 -7.44 -10.21
CA THR A 157 22.69 -8.82 -10.62
C THR A 157 22.97 -9.84 -9.51
N ASN A 158 23.33 -9.36 -8.31
CA ASN A 158 23.72 -10.20 -7.17
C ASN A 158 23.04 -9.76 -5.84
N GLY A 159 21.79 -9.32 -5.94
CA GLY A 159 20.99 -8.97 -4.77
C GLY A 159 21.45 -7.72 -4.03
N GLY A 160 22.05 -6.76 -4.76
CA GLY A 160 22.52 -5.51 -4.19
C GLY A 160 23.86 -5.62 -3.44
N SER A 161 24.57 -6.74 -3.58
CA SER A 161 25.92 -6.87 -2.99
C SER A 161 26.94 -6.01 -3.72
N ASN A 162 26.77 -5.82 -5.04
CA ASN A 162 27.54 -4.90 -5.87
C ASN A 162 26.61 -4.16 -6.83
N TRP A 163 27.02 -2.95 -7.23
CA TRP A 163 26.29 -2.08 -8.12
C TRP A 163 27.18 -1.61 -9.27
N ASP A 164 26.64 -1.62 -10.49
CA ASP A 164 27.32 -1.28 -11.73
C ASP A 164 26.52 -0.24 -12.51
N SER A 165 27.18 0.79 -13.03
CA SER A 165 26.60 1.84 -13.87
C SER A 165 26.94 1.69 -15.35
N THR A 166 27.64 0.62 -15.75
CA THR A 166 28.04 0.39 -17.13
C THR A 166 26.83 0.28 -18.06
N GLY A 167 26.84 1.08 -19.14
CA GLY A 167 25.72 1.17 -20.09
C GLY A 167 24.52 1.97 -19.62
N LEU A 168 24.60 2.62 -18.45
CA LEU A 168 23.57 3.51 -17.93
C LEU A 168 24.06 4.97 -18.03
N TYR A 169 23.35 5.78 -18.80
CA TYR A 169 23.66 7.20 -18.93
C TYR A 169 22.40 8.03 -19.13
N LEU A 170 22.31 9.11 -18.35
CA LEU A 170 21.30 10.15 -18.51
C LEU A 170 21.93 11.47 -18.07
N SER A 171 22.04 12.44 -18.96
CA SER A 171 22.57 13.77 -18.63
C SER A 171 21.62 14.53 -17.72
N GLN A 172 22.17 15.30 -16.79
CA GLN A 172 21.43 16.25 -15.99
C GLN A 172 20.98 17.44 -16.86
N ALA A 173 19.74 17.87 -16.71
CA ALA A 173 19.21 19.06 -17.36
C ALA A 173 19.06 20.20 -16.34
N GLY A 174 19.96 21.19 -16.41
CA GLY A 174 19.97 22.30 -15.44
C GLY A 174 20.35 21.82 -14.02
N ALA A 175 19.64 22.33 -13.03
CA ALA A 175 19.84 22.01 -11.60
C ALA A 175 18.83 20.97 -11.07
N GLU A 176 18.35 20.07 -11.93
CA GLU A 176 17.34 19.08 -11.53
C GLU A 176 17.89 18.05 -10.55
N ILE A 177 16.99 17.60 -9.67
CA ILE A 177 17.21 16.51 -8.72
C ILE A 177 16.00 15.58 -8.70
N GLY A 178 16.19 14.36 -8.19
CA GLY A 178 15.12 13.39 -7.95
C GLY A 178 14.44 13.58 -6.60
N TRP A 179 13.35 12.87 -6.42
CA TRP A 179 12.63 12.79 -5.16
C TRP A 179 12.73 11.39 -4.54
N ASN A 180 12.83 11.34 -3.22
CA ASN A 180 12.89 10.07 -2.49
C ASN A 180 11.62 9.25 -2.76
N ASN A 181 11.80 7.97 -3.07
CA ASN A 181 10.74 7.01 -3.37
C ASN A 181 9.92 7.32 -4.65
N ALA A 182 10.28 8.33 -5.46
CA ALA A 182 9.60 8.67 -6.70
C ALA A 182 10.07 7.81 -7.89
N LEU A 183 10.03 6.50 -7.73
CA LEU A 183 10.47 5.49 -8.71
C LEU A 183 9.37 4.45 -8.90
N SER A 184 9.02 4.16 -10.14
CA SER A 184 8.16 3.05 -10.50
C SER A 184 8.84 2.21 -11.58
N ILE A 185 8.93 0.90 -11.36
CA ILE A 185 9.51 -0.05 -12.33
C ILE A 185 8.51 -1.17 -12.59
N LYS A 186 8.24 -1.44 -13.87
CA LYS A 186 7.37 -2.52 -14.32
C LYS A 186 7.99 -3.23 -15.51
N ASN A 187 8.34 -4.50 -15.34
CA ASN A 187 9.14 -5.23 -16.31
C ASN A 187 10.44 -4.46 -16.61
N ASN A 188 10.71 -4.15 -17.89
CA ASN A 188 11.87 -3.36 -18.33
C ASN A 188 11.61 -1.85 -18.40
N ARG A 189 10.44 -1.38 -17.98
CA ARG A 189 10.08 0.03 -17.99
C ARG A 189 10.37 0.67 -16.64
N ILE A 190 10.98 1.85 -16.68
CA ILE A 190 11.34 2.65 -15.50
C ILE A 190 10.77 4.04 -15.67
N TRP A 191 10.16 4.57 -14.61
CA TRP A 191 9.75 5.98 -14.48
C TRP A 191 10.29 6.52 -13.18
N PHE A 192 10.88 7.71 -13.20
CA PHE A 192 11.22 8.42 -11.98
C PHE A 192 10.95 9.91 -12.08
N GLY A 193 10.50 10.49 -10.97
CA GLY A 193 10.09 11.88 -10.86
C GLY A 193 11.24 12.84 -10.53
N THR A 194 11.14 14.09 -11.03
CA THR A 194 12.12 15.14 -10.79
C THR A 194 11.45 16.41 -10.25
N ASN A 195 12.25 17.40 -9.90
CA ASN A 195 11.84 18.76 -9.54
C ASN A 195 11.82 19.74 -10.75
N ASN A 196 11.76 19.22 -11.97
CA ASN A 196 11.94 20.04 -13.18
C ASN A 196 10.90 19.74 -14.26
N THR A 197 9.61 19.82 -13.94
CA THR A 197 8.46 19.64 -14.85
C THR A 197 8.55 18.40 -15.75
N ARG A 198 9.18 17.32 -15.27
CA ARG A 198 9.35 16.10 -16.04
C ARG A 198 9.46 14.83 -15.18
N ILE A 199 9.09 13.76 -15.82
CA ILE A 199 9.40 12.39 -15.43
C ILE A 199 10.32 11.81 -16.49
N TYR A 200 11.38 11.11 -16.09
CA TYR A 200 12.17 10.32 -17.03
C TYR A 200 11.57 8.92 -17.20
N TYR A 201 11.56 8.44 -18.43
CA TYR A 201 10.99 7.17 -18.83
C TYR A 201 11.98 6.36 -19.67
N SER A 202 12.15 5.10 -19.32
CA SER A 202 12.95 4.12 -20.06
C SER A 202 12.11 2.88 -20.38
N THR A 203 12.31 2.28 -21.55
CA THR A 203 11.66 1.01 -21.96
C THR A 203 12.62 -0.18 -21.95
N ASN A 204 13.90 0.05 -21.65
CA ASN A 204 14.97 -0.93 -21.76
C ASN A 204 15.89 -0.95 -20.53
N PHE A 205 15.24 -0.91 -19.35
CA PHE A 205 15.88 -1.00 -18.04
C PHE A 205 17.00 0.04 -17.83
N GLY A 206 16.78 1.29 -18.29
CA GLY A 206 17.67 2.42 -18.06
C GLY A 206 18.77 2.61 -19.12
N SER A 207 18.80 1.80 -20.18
CA SER A 207 19.80 1.97 -21.25
C SER A 207 19.54 3.22 -22.10
N ASN A 208 18.27 3.59 -22.32
CA ASN A 208 17.88 4.82 -23.01
C ASN A 208 16.72 5.50 -22.28
N TRP A 209 16.63 6.80 -22.39
CA TRP A 209 15.67 7.62 -21.67
C TRP A 209 14.90 8.58 -22.56
N GLN A 210 13.65 8.80 -22.23
CA GLN A 210 12.77 9.82 -22.79
C GLN A 210 12.30 10.72 -21.65
N THR A 211 11.96 11.97 -21.97
CA THR A 211 11.35 12.91 -21.03
C THR A 211 9.85 12.96 -21.27
N LEU A 212 9.07 12.81 -20.21
CA LEU A 212 7.62 13.00 -20.20
C LEU A 212 7.33 14.32 -19.46
N SER A 213 6.69 15.28 -20.12
CA SER A 213 6.36 16.55 -19.51
C SER A 213 5.30 16.39 -18.42
N THR A 214 5.49 17.04 -17.28
CA THR A 214 4.53 17.12 -16.18
C THR A 214 3.93 18.53 -16.02
N ALA A 215 4.26 19.45 -16.95
CA ALA A 215 3.76 20.84 -16.87
C ALA A 215 2.23 20.89 -16.77
N PRO A 216 1.68 21.77 -15.92
CA PRO A 216 2.36 22.83 -15.16
C PRO A 216 2.98 22.40 -13.81
N GLU A 217 2.86 21.11 -13.42
CA GLU A 217 3.40 20.61 -12.16
C GLU A 217 4.93 20.52 -12.22
N VAL A 218 5.62 21.25 -11.35
CA VAL A 218 7.09 21.30 -11.33
C VAL A 218 7.68 20.05 -10.68
N ASN A 219 7.05 19.59 -9.60
CA ASN A 219 7.58 18.53 -8.75
C ASN A 219 6.82 17.22 -8.94
N SER A 220 7.51 16.18 -9.33
CA SER A 220 6.96 14.81 -9.40
C SER A 220 7.46 14.02 -8.18
N THR A 221 6.92 14.34 -6.99
CA THR A 221 7.38 13.82 -5.70
C THR A 221 7.03 12.35 -5.49
N SER A 222 6.07 11.82 -6.25
CA SER A 222 5.76 10.39 -6.27
C SER A 222 5.27 9.96 -7.64
N VAL A 223 5.59 8.72 -8.02
CA VAL A 223 5.26 8.12 -9.31
C VAL A 223 4.84 6.68 -9.08
N LEU A 224 3.73 6.28 -9.67
CA LEU A 224 3.23 4.90 -9.63
C LEU A 224 2.66 4.50 -10.97
N PHE A 225 3.09 3.34 -11.50
CA PHE A 225 2.46 2.68 -12.64
C PHE A 225 1.94 1.30 -12.24
N TYR A 226 0.81 0.87 -12.81
CA TYR A 226 0.16 -0.36 -12.40
C TYR A 226 0.93 -1.60 -12.84
N TRP A 227 0.86 -2.65 -12.03
CA TRP A 227 1.56 -3.90 -12.29
C TRP A 227 0.99 -4.62 -13.52
N ASN A 228 -0.31 -4.71 -13.64
CA ASN A 228 -0.97 -5.50 -14.69
C ASN A 228 -1.02 -4.78 -16.03
N ASP A 229 -1.10 -3.44 -15.99
CA ASP A 229 -1.11 -2.61 -17.19
C ASP A 229 -0.40 -1.29 -16.93
N SER A 230 0.87 -1.23 -17.30
CA SER A 230 1.71 -0.04 -17.13
C SER A 230 1.33 1.13 -18.04
N THR A 231 0.27 1.02 -18.87
CA THR A 231 -0.31 2.18 -19.56
C THR A 231 -0.95 3.14 -18.57
N TYR A 232 -1.44 2.61 -17.43
CA TYR A 232 -2.10 3.37 -16.38
C TYR A 232 -1.13 3.70 -15.26
N GLY A 233 -1.22 4.93 -14.77
CA GLY A 233 -0.38 5.39 -13.66
C GLY A 233 -0.79 6.74 -13.12
N TYR A 234 -0.07 7.13 -12.05
CA TYR A 234 -0.18 8.42 -11.40
C TYR A 234 1.19 9.06 -11.23
N PHE A 235 1.21 10.38 -11.23
CA PHE A 235 2.23 11.12 -10.52
C PHE A 235 1.60 12.17 -9.61
N GLY A 236 2.33 12.57 -8.58
CA GLY A 236 1.93 13.61 -7.63
C GLY A 236 3.08 14.52 -7.30
N GLY A 237 2.75 15.78 -7.21
CA GLY A 237 3.49 16.88 -6.62
C GLY A 237 2.57 17.59 -5.64
N ALA A 238 2.39 18.89 -5.79
CA ALA A 238 1.31 19.61 -5.11
C ALA A 238 -0.07 19.16 -5.61
N ASN A 239 -0.16 18.80 -6.88
CA ASN A 239 -1.34 18.21 -7.51
C ASN A 239 -1.09 16.75 -7.90
N SER A 240 -2.15 16.02 -8.20
CA SER A 240 -2.10 14.65 -8.70
C SER A 240 -2.64 14.55 -10.10
N TYR A 241 -2.00 13.73 -10.91
CA TYR A 241 -2.33 13.50 -12.30
C TYR A 241 -2.39 12.00 -12.60
N LYS A 242 -3.27 11.64 -13.51
CA LYS A 242 -3.37 10.27 -14.05
C LYS A 242 -2.99 10.22 -15.52
N THR A 243 -2.51 9.06 -15.94
CA THR A 243 -2.25 8.72 -17.33
C THR A 243 -2.92 7.41 -17.71
N THR A 244 -3.21 7.25 -19.01
CA THR A 244 -3.68 5.99 -19.61
C THR A 244 -2.82 5.59 -20.81
N ASN A 245 -1.62 6.19 -20.94
CA ASN A 245 -0.71 5.99 -22.06
C ASN A 245 0.77 6.11 -21.65
N TYR A 246 1.19 5.41 -20.59
CA TYR A 246 2.58 5.36 -20.09
C TYR A 246 3.14 6.71 -19.60
N GLY A 247 2.32 7.74 -19.41
CA GLY A 247 2.75 9.08 -19.00
C GLY A 247 3.01 10.05 -20.16
N PHE A 248 2.68 9.68 -21.41
CA PHE A 248 2.79 10.62 -22.54
C PHE A 248 1.80 11.78 -22.44
N ASN A 249 0.64 11.55 -21.81
CA ASN A 249 -0.33 12.59 -21.48
C ASN A 249 -0.81 12.41 -20.04
N TRP A 250 -1.09 13.52 -19.39
CA TRP A 250 -1.53 13.57 -18.01
C TRP A 250 -2.83 14.34 -17.87
N THR A 251 -3.74 13.85 -17.05
CA THR A 251 -5.00 14.49 -16.70
C THR A 251 -5.00 14.80 -15.22
N LEU A 252 -5.26 16.05 -14.86
CA LEU A 252 -5.39 16.50 -13.47
C LEU A 252 -6.52 15.74 -12.77
N ILE A 253 -6.25 15.31 -11.55
CA ILE A 253 -7.25 14.71 -10.66
C ILE A 253 -7.50 15.66 -9.50
N SER A 254 -8.77 15.94 -9.23
CA SER A 254 -9.16 16.75 -8.08
C SER A 254 -8.85 16.01 -6.77
N HIS A 255 -8.34 16.75 -5.79
CA HIS A 255 -8.03 16.26 -4.45
C HIS A 255 -8.19 17.38 -3.41
N PRO A 256 -8.61 17.07 -2.18
CA PRO A 256 -8.55 18.02 -1.07
C PRO A 256 -7.14 18.09 -0.46
N GLY A 257 -6.94 19.08 0.42
CA GLY A 257 -5.74 19.21 1.24
C GLY A 257 -4.56 19.90 0.54
N SER A 258 -3.57 20.29 1.34
CA SER A 258 -2.35 20.99 0.95
C SER A 258 -1.11 20.10 1.08
N GLY A 259 0.05 20.57 0.58
CA GLY A 259 1.31 19.84 0.60
C GLY A 259 1.50 18.94 -0.63
N ASN A 260 2.59 18.17 -0.64
CA ASN A 260 2.93 17.26 -1.73
C ASN A 260 2.47 15.83 -1.43
N PHE A 261 2.18 15.07 -2.47
CA PHE A 261 1.94 13.64 -2.35
C PHE A 261 3.21 12.92 -1.92
N GLY A 262 3.15 12.14 -0.85
CA GLY A 262 4.25 11.33 -0.32
C GLY A 262 4.34 9.94 -0.95
N GLY A 263 3.29 9.49 -1.62
CA GLY A 263 3.25 8.19 -2.29
C GLY A 263 1.85 7.78 -2.70
N PHE A 264 1.82 6.84 -3.63
CA PHE A 264 0.62 6.14 -4.08
C PHE A 264 0.78 4.65 -3.86
N THR A 265 -0.33 3.97 -3.66
CA THR A 265 -0.36 2.51 -3.64
C THR A 265 -1.54 2.01 -4.46
N ASN A 266 -1.29 0.98 -5.25
CA ASN A 266 -2.34 0.32 -6.02
C ASN A 266 -3.30 -0.36 -5.07
N GLY A 267 -4.58 -0.13 -5.27
CA GLY A 267 -5.62 -0.87 -4.60
C GLY A 267 -5.86 -2.25 -5.21
N ILE A 268 -6.83 -2.91 -4.69
CA ILE A 268 -7.12 -4.35 -4.74
C ILE A 268 -7.49 -4.92 -6.12
N ALA A 269 -7.69 -4.11 -7.16
CA ALA A 269 -8.35 -4.57 -8.40
C ALA A 269 -7.47 -5.37 -9.38
N ALA A 270 -6.20 -5.57 -9.09
CA ALA A 270 -5.30 -6.31 -9.98
C ALA A 270 -5.52 -7.84 -10.00
N VAL A 271 -6.41 -8.41 -9.17
CA VAL A 271 -6.61 -9.87 -9.02
C VAL A 271 -7.59 -10.47 -10.01
N PHE A 272 -8.51 -9.69 -10.54
CA PHE A 272 -9.51 -10.19 -11.49
C PHE A 272 -9.35 -9.48 -12.82
N ASN A 273 -9.23 -10.21 -13.90
CA ASN A 273 -9.24 -9.76 -15.31
C ASN A 273 -10.40 -8.80 -15.67
N HIS A 274 -10.74 -7.88 -14.77
CA HIS A 274 -11.80 -6.90 -14.92
C HIS A 274 -11.23 -5.48 -14.86
N TYR A 275 -11.30 -4.83 -15.93
CA TYR A 275 -11.19 -3.39 -16.13
C TYR A 275 -12.45 -2.69 -15.60
N PRO A 276 -12.29 -1.53 -14.99
CA PRO A 276 -12.07 -1.29 -13.56
C PRO A 276 -13.33 -1.50 -12.74
N PRO A 277 -13.25 -1.57 -11.44
CA PRO A 277 -12.85 -0.48 -10.59
C PRO A 277 -11.64 -0.80 -9.68
N MET A 278 -10.60 0.00 -9.76
CA MET A 278 -9.47 -0.04 -8.84
C MET A 278 -9.75 0.89 -7.67
N LEU A 279 -9.50 0.42 -6.47
CA LEU A 279 -9.44 1.24 -5.27
C LEU A 279 -7.97 1.55 -4.99
N ASP A 280 -7.55 2.78 -5.21
CA ASP A 280 -6.19 3.23 -4.97
C ASP A 280 -6.13 4.10 -3.72
N PHE A 281 -4.96 4.14 -3.09
CA PHE A 281 -4.70 5.03 -1.97
C PHE A 281 -3.51 5.93 -2.26
N ALA A 282 -3.53 7.10 -1.65
CA ALA A 282 -2.44 8.05 -1.66
C ALA A 282 -2.27 8.66 -0.28
N VAL A 283 -1.05 9.11 0.01
CA VAL A 283 -0.75 9.89 1.21
C VAL A 283 -0.32 11.30 0.83
N LYS A 284 -0.86 12.29 1.53
CA LYS A 284 -0.57 13.71 1.32
C LYS A 284 -0.80 14.50 2.61
N GLY A 285 0.19 15.31 3.02
CA GLY A 285 0.10 16.00 4.30
C GLY A 285 -0.08 15.02 5.46
N ASP A 286 -1.06 15.25 6.29
CA ASP A 286 -1.45 14.40 7.42
C ASP A 286 -2.53 13.35 7.07
N SER A 287 -2.90 13.25 5.81
CA SER A 287 -4.09 12.51 5.39
C SER A 287 -3.79 11.37 4.43
N ILE A 288 -4.63 10.33 4.50
CA ILE A 288 -4.73 9.24 3.53
C ILE A 288 -5.96 9.49 2.68
N PHE A 289 -5.81 9.32 1.38
CA PHE A 289 -6.85 9.48 0.38
C PHE A 289 -7.09 8.17 -0.34
N TYR A 290 -8.30 8.02 -0.84
CA TYR A 290 -8.66 6.95 -1.76
C TYR A 290 -9.24 7.53 -3.03
N ASN A 291 -9.11 6.81 -4.13
CA ASN A 291 -9.90 7.01 -5.33
C ASN A 291 -10.43 5.68 -5.84
N PHE A 292 -11.48 5.78 -6.65
CA PHE A 292 -12.11 4.64 -7.28
C PHE A 292 -12.09 4.83 -8.79
N SER A 293 -11.58 3.84 -9.53
CA SER A 293 -11.52 3.86 -11.00
C SER A 293 -10.81 5.08 -11.58
N MET A 294 -9.67 5.46 -10.97
CA MET A 294 -8.92 6.66 -11.36
C MET A 294 -9.75 7.96 -11.32
N GLY A 295 -10.76 8.01 -10.46
CA GLY A 295 -11.59 9.20 -10.19
C GLY A 295 -10.88 10.22 -9.31
N ASN A 296 -11.67 11.09 -8.68
CA ASN A 296 -11.15 12.08 -7.75
C ASN A 296 -10.66 11.43 -6.45
N TRP A 297 -9.65 12.04 -5.84
CA TRP A 297 -9.18 11.66 -4.53
C TRP A 297 -10.13 12.18 -3.44
N ASN A 298 -10.50 11.32 -2.53
CA ASN A 298 -11.33 11.63 -1.38
C ASN A 298 -10.55 11.33 -0.10
N SER A 299 -10.58 12.24 0.86
CA SER A 299 -9.96 12.00 2.17
C SER A 299 -10.72 10.91 2.91
N ILE A 300 -9.99 9.95 3.47
CA ILE A 300 -10.58 8.83 4.22
C ILE A 300 -10.06 8.73 5.64
N TYR A 301 -8.84 9.19 5.89
CA TYR A 301 -8.23 9.14 7.21
C TYR A 301 -7.29 10.33 7.40
N CYS A 302 -7.31 10.92 8.61
CA CYS A 302 -6.39 11.95 9.04
C CYS A 302 -5.59 11.42 10.23
N ALA A 303 -4.27 11.48 10.14
CA ALA A 303 -3.39 11.05 11.21
C ALA A 303 -3.51 11.97 12.43
N PRO A 304 -3.36 11.45 13.65
CA PRO A 304 -3.44 12.27 14.87
C PRO A 304 -2.32 13.31 14.95
N SER A 305 -1.21 13.08 14.26
CA SER A 305 -0.06 14.00 14.17
C SER A 305 0.94 13.58 13.11
N GLY A 306 1.80 14.52 12.70
CA GLY A 306 2.87 14.29 11.72
C GLY A 306 2.39 14.30 10.27
N VAL A 307 3.34 14.33 9.34
CA VAL A 307 3.12 14.39 7.90
C VAL A 307 3.55 13.08 7.28
N TYR A 308 2.71 12.48 6.46
CA TYR A 308 3.03 11.26 5.72
C TYR A 308 4.19 11.50 4.75
N ARG A 309 5.12 10.56 4.72
CA ARG A 309 6.32 10.58 3.88
C ARG A 309 6.29 9.54 2.79
N HIS A 310 5.75 8.36 3.09
CA HIS A 310 5.69 7.27 2.14
C HIS A 310 4.58 6.29 2.53
N VAL A 311 4.04 5.60 1.52
CA VAL A 311 3.14 4.45 1.66
C VAL A 311 3.68 3.29 0.83
N ALA A 312 3.75 2.11 1.42
CA ALA A 312 4.16 0.91 0.70
C ALA A 312 3.10 0.52 -0.33
N PRO A 313 3.49 0.09 -1.54
CA PRO A 313 2.54 -0.51 -2.48
C PRO A 313 1.92 -1.75 -1.86
N PHE A 314 0.61 -1.97 -2.10
CA PHE A 314 -0.02 -3.24 -1.78
C PHE A 314 0.62 -4.34 -2.63
N TYR A 315 1.04 -5.40 -1.99
CA TYR A 315 1.44 -6.61 -2.69
C TYR A 315 0.27 -7.59 -2.70
N GLN A 316 0.01 -8.19 -3.85
CA GLN A 316 -1.08 -9.15 -4.00
C GLN A 316 -0.68 -10.54 -3.53
N PRO A 317 -1.44 -11.10 -2.65
CA PRO A 317 -1.75 -12.50 -2.71
C PRO A 317 -3.26 -12.71 -2.78
N THR A 318 -3.67 -13.85 -3.23
CA THR A 318 -5.03 -14.34 -3.28
C THR A 318 -5.57 -14.60 -1.86
N GLY A 319 -5.83 -13.56 -1.08
CA GLY A 319 -6.35 -13.61 0.27
C GLY A 319 -7.35 -12.48 0.53
N GLN A 320 -8.12 -12.58 1.62
CA GLN A 320 -9.21 -11.63 1.93
C GLN A 320 -8.73 -10.30 2.49
N TYR A 321 -7.50 -10.22 3.01
CA TYR A 321 -6.97 -9.03 3.65
C TYR A 321 -5.72 -8.57 2.92
N TYR A 322 -5.72 -7.29 2.57
CA TYR A 322 -4.54 -6.60 2.04
C TYR A 322 -4.07 -5.62 3.08
N TYR A 323 -2.78 -5.65 3.35
CA TYR A 323 -2.15 -4.73 4.27
C TYR A 323 -1.20 -3.82 3.52
N SER A 324 -1.15 -2.58 3.94
CA SER A 324 -0.11 -1.64 3.60
C SER A 324 0.24 -0.83 4.83
N TRP A 325 1.36 -0.14 4.80
CA TRP A 325 1.78 0.76 5.86
C TRP A 325 2.17 2.10 5.27
N ALA A 326 1.80 3.15 5.97
CA ALA A 326 2.24 4.51 5.71
C ALA A 326 3.03 5.04 6.90
N VAL A 327 4.09 5.79 6.62
CA VAL A 327 5.02 6.31 7.64
C VAL A 327 5.06 7.83 7.65
N ARG A 328 5.34 8.42 8.82
CA ARG A 328 5.25 9.87 9.07
C ARG A 328 6.51 10.47 9.68
N SER A 329 6.56 11.80 9.62
CA SER A 329 7.69 12.63 10.08
C SER A 329 7.97 12.60 11.58
N ASN A 330 7.08 12.06 12.41
CA ASN A 330 7.17 12.03 13.87
C ASN A 330 7.24 10.61 14.45
N GLY A 331 7.72 9.66 13.67
CA GLY A 331 7.76 8.26 14.05
C GLY A 331 6.43 7.52 13.90
N GLY A 332 5.38 8.18 13.43
CA GLY A 332 4.07 7.57 13.25
C GLY A 332 4.05 6.51 12.16
N ILE A 333 3.36 5.41 12.42
CA ILE A 333 3.09 4.34 11.47
C ILE A 333 1.60 4.08 11.47
N THR A 334 0.97 4.17 10.31
CA THR A 334 -0.43 3.81 10.11
C THR A 334 -0.49 2.54 9.27
N ARG A 335 -1.10 1.49 9.79
CA ARG A 335 -1.42 0.29 9.01
C ARG A 335 -2.74 0.50 8.29
N LEU A 336 -2.72 0.32 6.98
CA LEU A 336 -3.91 0.26 6.14
C LEU A 336 -4.33 -1.20 6.05
N VAL A 337 -5.58 -1.49 6.38
CA VAL A 337 -6.18 -2.81 6.22
C VAL A 337 -7.32 -2.65 5.22
N THR A 338 -7.19 -3.21 4.05
CA THR A 338 -8.32 -3.28 3.15
C THR A 338 -8.88 -4.70 3.19
N MET A 339 -10.15 -4.80 3.52
CA MET A 339 -10.89 -6.04 3.39
C MET A 339 -11.46 -6.04 1.97
N TRP A 340 -11.00 -6.96 1.14
CA TRP A 340 -11.81 -7.33 -0.01
C TRP A 340 -12.99 -8.11 0.56
N GLY A 341 -14.17 -7.52 0.45
CA GLY A 341 -15.41 -8.13 0.91
C GLY A 341 -15.53 -9.55 0.38
N GLY A 342 -15.42 -10.49 1.29
CA GLY A 342 -15.31 -11.90 1.09
C GLY A 342 -16.48 -12.58 0.40
N VAL A 343 -16.98 -12.05 -0.72
CA VAL A 343 -17.97 -12.73 -1.55
C VAL A 343 -17.31 -13.21 -2.82
N LYS A 344 -16.79 -14.42 -2.78
CA LYS A 344 -16.32 -15.11 -3.96
C LYS A 344 -17.52 -15.71 -4.71
N LYS A 345 -17.82 -15.25 -5.91
CA LYS A 345 -18.80 -15.91 -6.76
C LYS A 345 -18.29 -17.30 -7.16
N ILE A 346 -18.99 -18.34 -6.75
CA ILE A 346 -18.61 -19.74 -7.01
C ILE A 346 -19.44 -20.37 -8.14
N SER A 347 -20.61 -19.80 -8.46
CA SER A 347 -21.44 -20.21 -9.59
C SER A 347 -22.25 -19.03 -10.14
N SER A 348 -22.38 -18.99 -11.48
CA SER A 348 -23.28 -18.07 -12.19
C SER A 348 -24.66 -18.67 -12.46
N SER A 349 -24.88 -19.93 -12.12
CA SER A 349 -26.22 -20.55 -12.14
C SER A 349 -27.13 -19.75 -11.20
N VAL A 350 -28.30 -19.39 -11.71
CA VAL A 350 -29.29 -18.61 -10.95
C VAL A 350 -29.99 -19.56 -9.96
N PRO A 351 -29.85 -19.35 -8.65
CA PRO A 351 -30.55 -20.16 -7.66
C PRO A 351 -32.03 -19.83 -7.65
N ASP A 352 -32.89 -20.84 -7.40
CA ASP A 352 -34.34 -20.65 -7.29
C ASP A 352 -34.76 -19.84 -6.07
N LYS A 353 -33.95 -19.85 -5.01
CA LYS A 353 -34.22 -19.17 -3.73
C LYS A 353 -32.94 -18.63 -3.06
N TYR A 354 -33.12 -17.68 -2.19
CA TYR A 354 -32.08 -17.23 -1.27
C TYR A 354 -31.77 -18.32 -0.24
N SER A 355 -30.52 -18.45 0.17
CA SER A 355 -30.14 -19.33 1.27
C SER A 355 -28.83 -18.88 1.93
N LEU A 356 -28.69 -19.21 3.21
CA LEU A 356 -27.47 -19.07 4.01
C LEU A 356 -27.08 -20.49 4.47
N GLN A 357 -25.94 -21.01 4.03
CA GLN A 357 -25.48 -22.32 4.45
C GLN A 357 -24.72 -22.26 5.78
N GLN A 358 -24.63 -23.39 6.46
CA GLN A 358 -23.82 -23.55 7.67
C GLN A 358 -22.34 -23.33 7.33
N ASN A 359 -21.62 -22.65 8.22
CA ASN A 359 -20.19 -22.45 8.07
C ASN A 359 -19.42 -23.77 8.24
N TYR A 360 -18.31 -23.88 7.51
CA TYR A 360 -17.38 -25.00 7.63
C TYR A 360 -15.93 -24.48 7.53
N PRO A 361 -15.04 -24.94 8.44
CA PRO A 361 -15.33 -25.80 9.62
C PRO A 361 -16.20 -25.09 10.66
N ASN A 362 -16.87 -25.87 11.53
CA ASN A 362 -17.58 -25.40 12.72
C ASN A 362 -17.58 -26.52 13.78
N PRO A 363 -16.88 -26.41 14.93
CA PRO A 363 -16.05 -25.25 15.34
C PRO A 363 -14.90 -24.94 14.39
N PHE A 364 -14.37 -23.69 14.44
CA PHE A 364 -13.31 -23.23 13.53
C PHE A 364 -12.17 -22.54 14.30
N ASN A 365 -10.96 -22.51 13.68
CA ASN A 365 -9.75 -21.89 14.22
C ASN A 365 -8.81 -21.44 13.08
N PRO A 366 -8.49 -20.17 12.91
CA PRO A 366 -9.31 -19.03 13.29
C PRO A 366 -10.31 -18.63 12.20
N SER A 367 -10.30 -19.32 11.03
CA SER A 367 -11.15 -18.93 9.89
C SER A 367 -12.17 -20.01 9.52
N THR A 368 -13.31 -19.54 8.96
CA THR A 368 -14.39 -20.38 8.49
C THR A 368 -15.06 -19.81 7.25
N LYS A 369 -15.69 -20.65 6.45
CA LYS A 369 -16.40 -20.27 5.23
C LYS A 369 -17.86 -20.72 5.27
N PHE A 370 -18.73 -19.97 4.61
CA PHE A 370 -20.11 -20.38 4.37
C PHE A 370 -20.59 -19.90 3.01
N LYS A 371 -21.58 -20.58 2.44
CA LYS A 371 -22.13 -20.23 1.14
C LYS A 371 -23.45 -19.49 1.28
N ILE A 372 -23.67 -18.52 0.41
CA ILE A 372 -24.95 -17.82 0.24
C ILE A 372 -25.45 -17.98 -1.19
N GLN A 373 -26.76 -18.06 -1.35
CA GLN A 373 -27.41 -18.08 -2.66
C GLN A 373 -28.28 -16.84 -2.83
N ILE A 374 -28.11 -16.17 -3.95
CA ILE A 374 -28.81 -14.93 -4.31
C ILE A 374 -29.64 -15.19 -5.56
N ALA A 375 -30.96 -15.17 -5.40
CA ALA A 375 -31.91 -15.52 -6.48
C ALA A 375 -32.17 -14.36 -7.45
N LYS A 376 -32.07 -13.11 -6.99
CA LYS A 376 -32.31 -11.89 -7.79
C LYS A 376 -31.26 -10.84 -7.46
N LEU A 377 -31.02 -9.90 -8.38
CA LEU A 377 -30.18 -8.72 -8.12
C LEU A 377 -30.71 -7.99 -6.90
N SER A 378 -29.93 -7.92 -5.84
CA SER A 378 -30.36 -7.34 -4.55
C SER A 378 -29.20 -6.80 -3.74
N ASN A 379 -29.48 -5.85 -2.85
CA ASN A 379 -28.53 -5.40 -1.85
C ASN A 379 -28.40 -6.49 -0.79
N VAL A 380 -27.21 -7.05 -0.67
CA VAL A 380 -26.88 -8.16 0.23
C VAL A 380 -26.04 -7.66 1.37
N LYS A 381 -26.43 -7.99 2.60
CA LYS A 381 -25.68 -7.70 3.81
C LYS A 381 -25.47 -8.97 4.60
N VAL A 382 -24.21 -9.27 4.92
CA VAL A 382 -23.84 -10.34 5.87
C VAL A 382 -23.08 -9.73 7.02
N SER A 383 -23.56 -9.94 8.23
CA SER A 383 -22.93 -9.40 9.45
C SER A 383 -22.74 -10.48 10.50
N VAL A 384 -21.69 -10.35 11.32
CA VAL A 384 -21.38 -11.22 12.44
C VAL A 384 -21.72 -10.49 13.74
N PHE A 385 -22.27 -11.24 14.70
CA PHE A 385 -22.68 -10.76 16.01
C PHE A 385 -22.12 -11.67 17.11
N ASP A 386 -21.83 -11.10 18.26
CA ASP A 386 -21.54 -11.85 19.48
C ASP A 386 -22.82 -12.36 20.18
N VAL A 387 -22.66 -13.06 21.30
CA VAL A 387 -23.78 -13.60 22.08
C VAL A 387 -24.71 -12.54 22.69
N LEU A 388 -24.25 -11.31 22.81
CA LEU A 388 -25.03 -10.17 23.31
C LEU A 388 -25.80 -9.46 22.18
N GLY A 389 -25.68 -9.96 20.94
CA GLY A 389 -26.28 -9.32 19.76
C GLY A 389 -25.54 -8.08 19.29
N LYS A 390 -24.34 -7.79 19.80
CA LYS A 390 -23.49 -6.71 19.31
C LYS A 390 -22.87 -7.14 17.99
N LYS A 391 -23.03 -6.30 16.97
CA LYS A 391 -22.39 -6.53 15.68
C LYS A 391 -20.85 -6.37 15.81
N VAL A 392 -20.12 -7.43 15.51
CA VAL A 392 -18.64 -7.48 15.59
C VAL A 392 -17.98 -7.34 14.22
N ALA A 393 -18.65 -7.78 13.14
CA ALA A 393 -18.15 -7.64 11.78
C ALA A 393 -19.27 -7.46 10.75
N THR A 394 -18.96 -6.85 9.62
CA THR A 394 -19.80 -6.88 8.40
C THR A 394 -18.95 -7.50 7.31
N LEU A 395 -19.38 -8.64 6.77
CA LEU A 395 -18.63 -9.43 5.78
C LEU A 395 -19.02 -9.08 4.34
N VAL A 396 -20.29 -8.70 4.14
CA VAL A 396 -20.86 -8.32 2.85
C VAL A 396 -21.77 -7.11 3.06
N ASN A 397 -21.71 -6.12 2.19
CA ASN A 397 -22.63 -4.99 2.16
C ASN A 397 -22.60 -4.35 0.76
N GLU A 398 -23.10 -5.10 -0.23
CA GLU A 398 -23.06 -4.68 -1.62
C GLU A 398 -24.22 -5.26 -2.44
N GLN A 399 -24.42 -4.75 -3.66
CA GLN A 399 -25.40 -5.29 -4.60
C GLN A 399 -24.82 -6.50 -5.34
N LEU A 400 -25.40 -7.68 -5.15
CA LEU A 400 -25.00 -8.92 -5.82
C LEU A 400 -25.97 -9.33 -6.91
N LYS A 401 -25.42 -9.78 -8.04
CA LYS A 401 -26.17 -10.43 -9.13
C LYS A 401 -26.61 -11.82 -8.69
N PRO A 402 -27.62 -12.44 -9.35
CA PRO A 402 -28.00 -13.82 -9.10
C PRO A 402 -26.78 -14.76 -9.20
N GLY A 403 -26.71 -15.75 -8.30
CA GLY A 403 -25.61 -16.70 -8.23
C GLY A 403 -25.37 -17.26 -6.84
N SER A 404 -24.43 -18.20 -6.76
CA SER A 404 -23.93 -18.74 -5.49
C SER A 404 -22.58 -18.11 -5.15
N TYR A 405 -22.40 -17.79 -3.89
CA TYR A 405 -21.23 -17.09 -3.38
C TYR A 405 -20.69 -17.77 -2.13
N GLU A 406 -19.39 -17.74 -1.96
CA GLU A 406 -18.69 -18.14 -0.72
C GLU A 406 -18.25 -16.89 0.04
N VAL A 407 -18.55 -16.87 1.34
CA VAL A 407 -18.16 -15.81 2.28
C VAL A 407 -17.25 -16.45 3.32
N GLU A 408 -16.16 -15.80 3.65
CA GLU A 408 -15.22 -16.24 4.69
C GLU A 408 -15.18 -15.26 5.84
N TRP A 409 -14.98 -15.75 7.05
CA TRP A 409 -14.74 -14.96 8.25
C TRP A 409 -13.49 -15.44 8.97
N ASP A 410 -12.58 -14.50 9.24
CA ASP A 410 -11.42 -14.68 10.09
C ASP A 410 -11.70 -14.12 11.50
N GLY A 411 -11.75 -15.02 12.47
CA GLY A 411 -11.95 -14.70 13.87
C GLY A 411 -10.67 -14.45 14.66
N SER A 412 -9.49 -14.30 14.01
CA SER A 412 -8.18 -14.17 14.71
C SER A 412 -8.14 -13.07 15.76
N ASN A 413 -8.89 -11.98 15.55
CA ASN A 413 -8.93 -10.84 16.45
C ASN A 413 -10.07 -10.90 17.49
N TYR A 414 -10.82 -12.00 17.54
CA TYR A 414 -11.95 -12.16 18.43
C TYR A 414 -11.70 -13.30 19.44
N PRO A 415 -12.22 -13.23 20.66
CA PRO A 415 -12.07 -14.28 21.66
C PRO A 415 -12.78 -15.57 21.22
N SER A 416 -12.31 -16.73 21.72
CA SER A 416 -13.03 -17.98 21.57
C SER A 416 -14.45 -17.84 22.12
N GLY A 417 -15.44 -18.39 21.43
CA GLY A 417 -16.84 -18.27 21.84
C GLY A 417 -17.84 -18.55 20.73
N VAL A 418 -19.09 -18.33 21.06
CA VAL A 418 -20.22 -18.44 20.13
C VAL A 418 -20.44 -17.12 19.42
N TYR A 419 -20.63 -17.18 18.11
CA TYR A 419 -20.98 -16.06 17.25
C TYR A 419 -22.17 -16.43 16.37
N PHE A 420 -22.85 -15.41 15.88
CA PHE A 420 -23.94 -15.55 14.92
C PHE A 420 -23.63 -14.74 13.67
N TYR A 421 -23.94 -15.28 12.50
CA TYR A 421 -23.88 -14.55 11.24
C TYR A 421 -25.24 -14.49 10.58
N LYS A 422 -25.58 -13.31 10.07
CA LYS A 422 -26.89 -12.96 9.55
C LYS A 422 -26.79 -12.46 8.12
N LEU A 423 -27.52 -13.09 7.21
CA LEU A 423 -27.74 -12.65 5.84
C LEU A 423 -29.04 -11.86 5.76
N ILE A 424 -28.99 -10.70 5.11
CA ILE A 424 -30.15 -9.86 4.74
C ILE A 424 -30.04 -9.59 3.25
N SER A 425 -31.12 -9.86 2.48
CA SER A 425 -31.20 -9.60 1.06
C SER A 425 -32.64 -9.30 0.67
N GLY A 426 -32.99 -8.00 0.56
CA GLY A 426 -34.38 -7.56 0.49
C GLY A 426 -35.15 -7.99 1.75
N ASP A 427 -36.27 -8.70 1.54
CA ASP A 427 -37.08 -9.24 2.65
C ASP A 427 -36.56 -10.56 3.23
N PHE A 428 -35.56 -11.15 2.58
CA PHE A 428 -34.96 -12.41 3.05
C PHE A 428 -33.98 -12.13 4.20
N VAL A 429 -34.20 -12.83 5.32
CA VAL A 429 -33.34 -12.75 6.52
C VAL A 429 -33.12 -14.16 7.05
N GLU A 430 -31.87 -14.57 7.17
CA GLU A 430 -31.48 -15.84 7.80
C GLU A 430 -30.28 -15.65 8.72
N THR A 431 -30.27 -16.35 9.87
CA THR A 431 -29.20 -16.30 10.88
C THR A 431 -28.74 -17.70 11.23
N LYS A 432 -27.44 -17.90 11.35
CA LYS A 432 -26.82 -19.16 11.79
C LYS A 432 -25.80 -18.94 12.88
N LYS A 433 -25.53 -19.99 13.64
CA LYS A 433 -24.57 -20.03 14.75
C LYS A 433 -23.25 -20.63 14.29
N MET A 434 -22.14 -20.10 14.79
CA MET A 434 -20.79 -20.64 14.62
C MET A 434 -19.99 -20.56 15.93
N VAL A 435 -18.96 -21.41 16.05
CA VAL A 435 -18.14 -21.53 17.28
C VAL A 435 -16.68 -21.33 16.90
N LEU A 436 -16.06 -20.28 17.45
CA LEU A 436 -14.63 -20.01 17.34
C LEU A 436 -13.91 -20.68 18.51
N MET A 437 -12.90 -21.48 18.19
CA MET A 437 -12.02 -22.14 19.18
C MET A 437 -10.57 -21.78 18.82
N LYS A 438 -9.87 -21.17 19.75
CA LYS A 438 -8.42 -20.90 19.65
C LYS A 438 -7.66 -21.82 20.56
#